data_61e020babe4e3e60b222682de3fa67b4
#
_entry.id   61e020babe4e3e60b222682de3fa67b4
#
_cell.length_a   1.000
_cell.length_b   1.000
_cell.length_c   1.000
_cell.angle_alpha   90.00
_cell.angle_beta   90.00
_cell.angle_gamma   90.00
#
_symmetry.space_group_name_H-M   'P 1'
#
loop_
_entity.id
_entity.type
_entity.pdbx_description
1 polymer ?
#
loop_
_entity_poly.entity_id
_entity_poly.type
_entity_poly.pdbx_seq_one_letter_code
_entity_poly.pdbx_strand_id
1 'polypeptide(L)'
;MTRFVGLMVLALVAAACSNSTEPQHLRFEARTSVSQSTAITVQTEVTVINDGPTTTQIEVSTCPRAIEGFTTPERTGAPLWRIYGGEVCDAAARIRMLGPGDYYVYHFGTRQIPANLPIGNYYLAVDMGYQLVPAGQFSTF
;
A
#
# COMPACT_ATOMS: atom_id res chain seq x y z
N MET A 1 -29.11 40.82 -55.96
CA MET A 1 -28.90 41.10 -54.52
C MET A 1 -28.77 39.76 -53.81
N THR A 2 -27.57 39.26 -53.63
CA THR A 2 -27.27 37.96 -53.04
C THR A 2 -26.69 38.20 -51.63
N ARG A 3 -27.46 37.81 -50.59
CA ARG A 3 -27.05 37.92 -49.19
C ARG A 3 -26.28 36.65 -48.83
N PHE A 4 -24.99 36.80 -48.59
CA PHE A 4 -24.16 35.78 -47.94
C PHE A 4 -24.44 35.82 -46.45
N VAL A 5 -25.02 34.75 -45.89
CA VAL A 5 -25.10 34.50 -44.45
C VAL A 5 -23.85 33.73 -44.09
N GLY A 6 -22.91 34.43 -43.42
CA GLY A 6 -21.70 33.82 -42.86
C GLY A 6 -22.08 32.98 -41.64
N LEU A 7 -21.90 31.67 -41.73
CA LEU A 7 -22.04 30.75 -40.62
C LEU A 7 -20.72 30.77 -39.79
N MET A 8 -20.78 31.47 -38.66
CA MET A 8 -19.66 31.52 -37.69
C MET A 8 -19.71 30.24 -36.84
N VAL A 9 -18.90 29.25 -37.19
CA VAL A 9 -18.74 28.05 -36.38
C VAL A 9 -17.84 28.37 -35.20
N LEU A 10 -18.45 28.53 -34.01
CA LEU A 10 -17.74 28.69 -32.74
C LEU A 10 -17.23 27.31 -32.30
N ALA A 11 -15.96 27.02 -32.55
CA ALA A 11 -15.30 25.82 -32.02
C ALA A 11 -15.09 26.01 -30.51
N LEU A 12 -15.95 25.41 -29.69
CA LEU A 12 -15.70 25.22 -28.26
C LEU A 12 -14.55 24.23 -28.12
N VAL A 13 -13.36 24.71 -27.86
CA VAL A 13 -12.28 23.89 -27.35
C VAL A 13 -12.60 23.57 -25.90
N ALA A 14 -13.24 22.44 -25.65
CA ALA A 14 -13.31 21.87 -24.31
C ALA A 14 -11.88 21.46 -23.91
N ALA A 15 -11.22 22.30 -23.12
CA ALA A 15 -10.03 21.90 -22.39
C ALA A 15 -10.48 20.85 -21.37
N ALA A 16 -10.45 19.57 -21.79
CA ALA A 16 -10.53 18.47 -20.85
C ALA A 16 -9.27 18.54 -20.00
N CYS A 17 -9.41 19.04 -18.76
CA CYS A 17 -8.47 18.73 -17.71
C CYS A 17 -8.51 17.22 -17.53
N SER A 18 -7.72 16.50 -18.30
CA SER A 18 -7.42 15.11 -18.01
C SER A 18 -6.59 15.13 -16.74
N ASN A 19 -7.25 14.92 -15.60
CA ASN A 19 -6.59 14.34 -14.46
C ASN A 19 -6.15 12.94 -14.93
N SER A 20 -5.04 12.88 -15.63
CA SER A 20 -4.35 11.64 -15.87
C SER A 20 -3.81 11.19 -14.49
N THR A 21 -4.62 10.43 -13.78
CA THR A 21 -4.12 9.49 -12.80
C THR A 21 -3.34 8.48 -13.64
N GLU A 22 -2.10 8.81 -14.02
CA GLU A 22 -1.19 7.81 -14.53
C GLU A 22 -1.18 6.67 -13.51
N PRO A 23 -1.38 5.43 -13.95
CA PRO A 23 -1.29 4.30 -13.05
C PRO A 23 0.08 4.38 -12.39
N GLN A 24 0.09 4.54 -11.07
CA GLN A 24 1.34 4.57 -10.35
C GLN A 24 2.02 3.22 -10.55
N HIS A 25 3.11 3.18 -11.28
CA HIS A 25 3.91 1.98 -11.53
C HIS A 25 4.73 1.62 -10.27
N LEU A 26 4.06 1.59 -9.11
CA LEU A 26 4.67 1.18 -7.87
C LEU A 26 4.45 -0.31 -7.66
N ARG A 27 5.54 -1.02 -7.48
CA ARG A 27 5.53 -2.43 -7.08
C ARG A 27 5.85 -2.55 -5.60
N PHE A 28 5.12 -3.42 -4.91
CA PHE A 28 5.25 -3.65 -3.49
C PHE A 28 5.66 -5.08 -3.22
N GLU A 29 6.68 -5.26 -2.39
CA GLU A 29 7.15 -6.55 -1.92
C GLU A 29 7.23 -6.52 -0.40
N ALA A 30 6.58 -7.46 0.28
CA ALA A 30 6.67 -7.58 1.73
C ALA A 30 7.42 -8.85 2.13
N ARG A 31 8.17 -8.74 3.21
CA ARG A 31 8.86 -9.88 3.85
C ARG A 31 8.57 -9.84 5.33
N THR A 32 8.23 -11.00 5.89
CA THR A 32 7.99 -11.15 7.32
C THR A 32 8.82 -12.32 7.85
N SER A 33 9.56 -12.08 8.91
CA SER A 33 10.13 -13.13 9.74
C SER A 33 9.24 -13.35 10.96
N VAL A 34 8.99 -14.61 11.29
CA VAL A 34 8.14 -15.02 12.42
C VAL A 34 9.00 -15.75 13.43
N SER A 35 8.95 -15.34 14.70
CA SER A 35 9.56 -16.04 15.83
C SER A 35 8.46 -16.58 16.73
N GLN A 36 8.56 -17.86 17.09
CA GLN A 36 7.62 -18.55 17.96
C GLN A 36 8.37 -19.11 19.16
N SER A 37 8.40 -18.35 20.24
CA SER A 37 8.99 -18.77 21.52
C SER A 37 7.90 -18.74 22.60
N THR A 38 8.00 -17.86 23.58
CA THR A 38 6.97 -17.64 24.60
C THR A 38 5.78 -16.82 24.06
N ALA A 39 6.00 -16.10 22.99
CA ALA A 39 4.99 -15.35 22.25
C ALA A 39 5.32 -15.44 20.77
N ILE A 40 4.30 -15.30 19.91
CA ILE A 40 4.50 -15.20 18.47
C ILE A 40 4.79 -13.74 18.15
N THR A 41 5.95 -13.48 17.56
CA THR A 41 6.31 -12.14 17.09
C THR A 41 6.59 -12.13 15.61
N VAL A 42 6.27 -11.04 14.96
CA VAL A 42 6.55 -10.80 13.54
C VAL A 42 7.39 -9.55 13.38
N GLN A 43 8.33 -9.61 12.45
CA GLN A 43 9.08 -8.46 11.98
C GLN A 43 8.85 -8.34 10.48
N THR A 44 8.25 -7.24 10.06
CA THR A 44 7.79 -7.05 8.69
C THR A 44 8.45 -5.84 8.06
N GLU A 45 8.86 -6.00 6.82
CA GLU A 45 9.37 -4.95 5.95
C GLU A 45 8.57 -4.95 4.65
N VAL A 46 8.26 -3.76 4.14
CA VAL A 46 7.64 -3.57 2.84
C VAL A 46 8.53 -2.69 1.99
N THR A 47 8.99 -3.22 0.87
CA THR A 47 9.74 -2.47 -0.14
C THR A 47 8.76 -1.97 -1.19
N VAL A 48 8.75 -0.67 -1.44
CA VAL A 48 8.07 -0.07 -2.57
C VAL A 48 9.11 0.33 -3.62
N ILE A 49 8.87 -0.03 -4.87
CA ILE A 49 9.78 0.20 -5.99
C ILE A 49 9.03 0.98 -7.06
N ASN A 50 9.64 2.02 -7.58
CA ASN A 50 9.10 2.72 -8.74
C ASN A 50 9.58 2.05 -10.02
N ASP A 51 8.74 1.19 -10.60
CA ASP A 51 9.00 0.52 -11.88
C ASP A 51 8.59 1.37 -13.09
N GLY A 52 8.09 2.58 -12.86
CA GLY A 52 7.66 3.51 -13.91
C GLY A 52 8.79 4.36 -14.47
N PRO A 53 8.53 5.02 -15.60
CA PRO A 53 9.51 5.88 -16.28
C PRO A 53 9.63 7.29 -15.67
N THR A 54 8.72 7.65 -14.75
CA THR A 54 8.66 9.00 -14.16
C THR A 54 8.85 8.96 -12.66
N THR A 55 9.29 10.07 -12.10
CA THR A 55 9.41 10.23 -10.65
C THR A 55 8.03 10.23 -10.01
N THR A 56 7.85 9.42 -8.96
CA THR A 56 6.61 9.27 -8.22
C THR A 56 6.80 9.70 -6.76
N GLN A 57 5.77 10.32 -6.20
CA GLN A 57 5.74 10.73 -4.81
C GLN A 57 5.13 9.63 -3.95
N ILE A 58 5.77 9.28 -2.83
CA ILE A 58 5.24 8.37 -1.82
C ILE A 58 5.21 9.02 -0.44
N GLU A 59 4.27 8.59 0.39
CA GLU A 59 4.25 8.91 1.82
C GLU A 59 5.05 7.84 2.57
N VAL A 60 6.05 8.26 3.35
CA VAL A 60 6.99 7.34 4.03
C VAL A 60 6.64 7.03 5.48
N SER A 61 5.46 7.43 5.95
CA SER A 61 4.95 7.07 7.28
C SER A 61 4.48 5.61 7.33
N THR A 62 4.75 4.91 8.40
CA THR A 62 4.13 3.60 8.71
C THR A 62 2.74 3.73 9.34
N CYS A 63 2.30 4.93 9.59
CA CYS A 63 1.01 5.28 10.20
C CYS A 63 0.00 5.76 9.14
N PRO A 64 -1.23 5.27 9.08
CA PRO A 64 -1.89 4.27 9.93
C PRO A 64 -1.78 2.81 9.42
N ARG A 65 -0.71 2.48 8.72
CA ARG A 65 -0.49 1.15 8.12
C ARG A 65 -0.50 0.05 9.17
N ALA A 66 -0.94 -1.15 8.79
CA ALA A 66 -1.11 -2.25 9.71
C ALA A 66 -0.62 -3.59 9.13
N ILE A 67 -0.15 -4.47 10.01
CA ILE A 67 0.04 -5.89 9.70
C ILE A 67 -1.26 -6.60 10.04
N GLU A 68 -1.77 -7.39 9.12
CA GLU A 68 -3.03 -8.11 9.23
C GLU A 68 -2.83 -9.61 9.10
N GLY A 69 -3.61 -10.38 9.85
CA GLY A 69 -3.61 -11.83 9.78
C GLY A 69 -4.95 -12.37 9.30
N PHE A 70 -4.90 -13.31 8.37
CA PHE A 70 -6.04 -13.97 7.75
C PHE A 70 -5.94 -15.49 7.91
N THR A 71 -7.09 -16.16 7.85
CA THR A 71 -7.17 -17.63 7.87
C THR A 71 -7.22 -18.24 6.47
N THR A 72 -7.30 -17.42 5.42
CA THR A 72 -7.36 -17.86 4.03
C THR A 72 -6.19 -17.29 3.22
N PRO A 73 -5.63 -18.05 2.27
CA PRO A 73 -4.50 -17.62 1.46
C PRO A 73 -4.82 -16.42 0.55
N GLU A 74 -6.07 -16.24 0.18
CA GLU A 74 -6.55 -15.12 -0.64
C GLU A 74 -6.55 -13.80 0.13
N ARG A 75 -6.49 -13.84 1.47
CA ARG A 75 -6.50 -12.65 2.35
C ARG A 75 -7.68 -11.73 2.06
N THR A 76 -8.85 -12.34 1.86
CA THR A 76 -10.10 -11.63 1.57
C THR A 76 -10.97 -11.52 2.81
N GLY A 77 -11.84 -10.51 2.82
CA GLY A 77 -12.73 -10.24 3.95
C GLY A 77 -12.05 -9.51 5.10
N ALA A 78 -12.65 -9.55 6.29
CA ALA A 78 -12.08 -8.93 7.46
C ALA A 78 -10.89 -9.76 8.00
N PRO A 79 -9.78 -9.12 8.38
CA PRO A 79 -8.69 -9.82 9.03
C PRO A 79 -9.14 -10.36 10.39
N LEU A 80 -8.57 -11.51 10.79
CA LEU A 80 -8.78 -12.07 12.13
C LEU A 80 -8.20 -11.15 13.21
N TRP A 81 -7.09 -10.52 12.92
CA TRP A 81 -6.43 -9.52 13.77
C TRP A 81 -5.68 -8.48 12.93
N ARG A 82 -5.45 -7.32 13.55
CA ARG A 82 -4.75 -6.19 12.95
C ARG A 82 -3.82 -5.57 13.99
N ILE A 83 -2.58 -5.30 13.60
CA ILE A 83 -1.57 -4.65 14.44
C ILE A 83 -1.05 -3.43 13.70
N TYR A 84 -1.27 -2.26 14.26
CA TYR A 84 -0.80 -1.01 13.69
C TYR A 84 0.70 -0.81 13.87
N GLY A 85 1.31 -0.04 13.01
CA GLY A 85 2.74 0.21 12.93
C GLY A 85 3.39 0.89 14.14
N GLY A 86 2.71 1.07 15.23
CA GLY A 86 3.22 1.31 16.58
C GLY A 86 4.01 2.60 16.85
N GLU A 87 4.16 3.47 15.88
CA GLU A 87 4.67 4.82 16.12
C GLU A 87 3.49 5.75 16.38
N VAL A 88 3.74 6.77 17.22
CA VAL A 88 2.79 7.87 17.36
C VAL A 88 2.62 8.48 15.98
N CYS A 89 1.41 8.41 15.44
CA CYS A 89 1.10 9.00 14.15
C CYS A 89 1.27 10.51 14.25
N ASP A 90 2.43 10.99 13.83
CA ASP A 90 2.64 12.43 13.67
C ASP A 90 1.80 12.89 12.47
N ALA A 91 1.05 13.99 12.65
CA ALA A 91 0.18 14.53 11.62
C ALA A 91 0.93 15.08 10.38
N ALA A 92 2.26 15.16 10.44
CA ALA A 92 3.08 15.58 9.33
C ALA A 92 3.34 14.41 8.38
N ALA A 93 2.61 14.35 7.26
CA ALA A 93 2.93 13.44 6.17
C ALA A 93 4.37 13.69 5.69
N ARG A 94 5.23 12.70 5.83
CA ARG A 94 6.58 12.74 5.28
C ARG A 94 6.53 12.20 3.85
N ILE A 95 6.93 13.03 2.91
CA ILE A 95 6.88 12.73 1.49
C ILE A 95 8.30 12.45 1.01
N ARG A 96 8.45 11.43 0.15
CA ARG A 96 9.67 11.12 -0.58
C ARG A 96 9.38 10.98 -2.06
N MET A 97 10.30 11.50 -2.87
CA MET A 97 10.28 11.32 -4.33
C MET A 97 11.11 10.08 -4.68
N LEU A 98 10.53 9.18 -5.46
CA LEU A 98 11.20 8.02 -6.02
C LEU A 98 11.35 8.21 -7.52
N GLY A 99 12.58 8.33 -8.02
CA GLY A 99 12.89 8.27 -9.44
C GLY A 99 12.66 6.88 -10.03
N PRO A 100 12.75 6.73 -11.36
CA PRO A 100 12.66 5.42 -12.00
C PRO A 100 13.70 4.43 -11.46
N GLY A 101 13.26 3.27 -10.99
CA GLY A 101 14.10 2.23 -10.39
C GLY A 101 14.47 2.47 -8.92
N ASP A 102 14.14 3.64 -8.35
CA ASP A 102 14.36 3.90 -6.93
C ASP A 102 13.41 3.09 -6.06
N TYR A 103 13.81 2.87 -4.81
CA TYR A 103 12.99 2.16 -3.83
C TYR A 103 13.04 2.81 -2.45
N TYR A 104 12.05 2.44 -1.63
CA TYR A 104 11.98 2.77 -0.21
C TYR A 104 11.54 1.55 0.60
N VAL A 105 12.09 1.36 1.80
CA VAL A 105 11.74 0.26 2.69
C VAL A 105 11.02 0.80 3.93
N TYR A 106 9.79 0.32 4.14
CA TYR A 106 9.04 0.55 5.36
C TYR A 106 9.39 -0.53 6.38
N HIS A 107 9.81 -0.14 7.57
CA HIS A 107 10.11 -1.04 8.66
C HIS A 107 9.00 -0.97 9.72
N PHE A 108 8.29 -2.06 9.93
CA PHE A 108 7.22 -2.15 10.94
C PHE A 108 7.74 -2.54 12.31
N GLY A 109 9.03 -2.87 12.42
CA GLY A 109 9.66 -3.34 13.65
C GLY A 109 9.11 -4.70 14.10
N THR A 110 9.49 -5.11 15.30
CA THR A 110 8.99 -6.35 15.90
C THR A 110 7.67 -6.11 16.59
N ARG A 111 6.66 -6.91 16.25
CA ARG A 111 5.30 -6.83 16.79
C ARG A 111 4.86 -8.19 17.33
N GLN A 112 4.19 -8.17 18.46
CA GLN A 112 3.59 -9.37 19.03
C GLN A 112 2.21 -9.59 18.43
N ILE A 113 1.97 -10.81 17.96
CA ILE A 113 0.64 -11.26 17.51
C ILE A 113 -0.21 -11.56 18.74
N PRO A 114 -1.55 -11.41 18.66
CA PRO A 114 -2.46 -11.78 19.74
C PRO A 114 -2.16 -13.19 20.28
N ALA A 115 -2.13 -13.34 21.57
CA ALA A 115 -2.03 -14.64 22.22
C ALA A 115 -3.28 -15.50 21.93
N ASN A 116 -3.13 -16.82 22.05
CA ASN A 116 -4.24 -17.78 21.93
C ASN A 116 -4.87 -17.88 20.55
N LEU A 117 -4.06 -17.78 19.49
CA LEU A 117 -4.53 -18.14 18.17
C LEU A 117 -4.86 -19.64 18.14
N PRO A 118 -6.00 -20.04 17.54
CA PRO A 118 -6.28 -21.45 17.26
C PRO A 118 -5.15 -22.12 16.47
N ILE A 119 -5.04 -23.44 16.61
CA ILE A 119 -4.14 -24.22 15.75
C ILE A 119 -4.57 -24.06 14.29
N GLY A 120 -3.63 -23.72 13.41
CA GLY A 120 -3.95 -23.50 12.01
C GLY A 120 -2.89 -22.70 11.24
N ASN A 121 -3.22 -22.44 9.99
CA ASN A 121 -2.39 -21.62 9.09
C ASN A 121 -2.89 -20.19 9.06
N TYR A 122 -1.97 -19.25 9.11
CA TYR A 122 -2.23 -17.82 9.08
C TYR A 122 -1.47 -17.16 7.96
N TYR A 123 -2.15 -16.33 7.19
CA TYR A 123 -1.63 -15.62 6.04
C TYR A 123 -1.51 -14.15 6.37
N LEU A 124 -0.30 -13.62 6.24
CA LEU A 124 0.04 -12.25 6.61
C LEU A 124 -0.09 -11.33 5.41
N ALA A 125 -0.57 -10.12 5.66
CA ALA A 125 -0.49 -9.02 4.72
C ALA A 125 -0.20 -7.70 5.44
N VAL A 126 0.24 -6.71 4.69
CA VAL A 126 0.38 -5.34 5.17
C VAL A 126 -0.63 -4.46 4.45
N ASP A 127 -1.50 -3.82 5.23
CA ASP A 127 -2.40 -2.79 4.74
C ASP A 127 -1.61 -1.48 4.59
N MET A 128 -1.35 -1.10 3.35
CA MET A 128 -0.65 0.14 3.01
C MET A 128 -1.60 1.35 2.90
N GLY A 129 -2.91 1.15 3.20
CA GLY A 129 -3.96 2.16 3.12
C GLY A 129 -4.66 2.22 1.76
N TYR A 130 -3.98 1.90 0.69
CA TYR A 130 -4.53 1.87 -0.68
C TYR A 130 -4.40 0.49 -1.35
N GLN A 131 -3.62 -0.40 -0.78
CA GLN A 131 -3.53 -1.78 -1.22
C GLN A 131 -3.07 -2.70 -0.10
N LEU A 132 -3.49 -3.95 -0.16
CA LEU A 132 -3.07 -5.03 0.72
C LEU A 132 -1.90 -5.78 0.07
N VAL A 133 -0.73 -5.79 0.74
CA VAL A 133 0.49 -6.43 0.24
C VAL A 133 0.70 -7.77 0.94
N PRO A 134 0.67 -8.90 0.23
CA PRO A 134 0.96 -10.21 0.83
C PRO A 134 2.33 -10.23 1.50
N ALA A 135 2.41 -10.72 2.75
CA ALA A 135 3.60 -10.63 3.58
C ALA A 135 4.08 -11.97 4.16
N GLY A 136 3.62 -13.09 3.61
CA GLY A 136 4.01 -14.42 4.04
C GLY A 136 2.93 -15.16 4.81
N GLN A 137 3.33 -16.23 5.50
CA GLN A 137 2.44 -17.09 6.29
C GLN A 137 3.19 -17.75 7.43
N PHE A 138 2.46 -18.22 8.44
CA PHE A 138 2.98 -19.08 9.51
C PHE A 138 1.89 -20.05 9.99
N SER A 139 2.30 -21.07 10.76
CA SER A 139 1.38 -22.07 11.35
C SER A 139 1.56 -22.09 12.85
N THR A 140 0.47 -22.31 13.56
CA THR A 140 0.44 -22.62 15.00
C THR A 140 0.21 -24.14 15.20
N PHE A 141 0.81 -24.72 16.22
CA PHE A 141 0.75 -26.15 16.52
C PHE A 141 0.24 -26.39 17.94
#